data_f9cfe8a6cb02f48a93557b1ca8538d4f
#
_entry.id   f9cfe8a6cb02f48a93557b1ca8538d4f
#
_cell.length_a   1.000
_cell.length_b   1.000
_cell.length_c   1.000
_cell.angle_alpha   90.00
_cell.angle_beta   90.00
_cell.angle_gamma   90.00
#
_symmetry.space_group_name_H-M   'P 1'
#
loop_
_entity.id
_entity.type
_entity.pdbx_description
1 polymer ?
#
loop_
_entity_poly.entity_id
_entity_poly.type
_entity_poly.pdbx_seq_one_letter_code
_entity_poly.pdbx_strand_id
1 'polypeptide(L)'
;RDQPRSRGLGDVYKRQRLYRLPVEQVDVVIHRQSIVHSLVEYRDGAMIAQLGTPDMKLPIRYAFTWPHRAPSPDTPLDLLTCGDLTFRAPDLDAFPCLRIARQCAKAGGTACAIMNGANEAAVALFLQERVGFNDIPRLVESALSRVEVKYAPDLPDILEADRQARAAVLQTVGDMV
;
A
#
# COMPACT_ATOMS: atom_id res chain seq x y z
N ARG A 1 9.24 -15.72 6.58
CA ARG A 1 8.89 -15.89 5.14
C ARG A 1 8.19 -14.62 4.70
N ASP A 2 8.99 -13.60 4.47
CA ASP A 2 8.50 -12.31 4.04
C ASP A 2 8.28 -12.38 2.53
N GLN A 3 7.05 -12.66 2.14
CA GLN A 3 6.65 -12.40 0.77
C GLN A 3 6.70 -10.89 0.55
N PRO A 4 7.37 -10.41 -0.51
CA PRO A 4 7.32 -9.02 -0.90
C PRO A 4 5.88 -8.70 -1.28
N ARG A 5 5.14 -8.12 -0.36
CA ARG A 5 3.77 -7.71 -0.62
C ARG A 5 3.79 -6.23 -0.94
N SER A 6 3.19 -5.86 -2.06
CA SER A 6 2.94 -4.48 -2.49
C SER A 6 2.04 -3.67 -1.51
N ARG A 7 1.99 -4.07 -0.25
CA ARG A 7 1.05 -3.54 0.75
C ARG A 7 1.21 -2.05 1.04
N GLY A 8 2.42 -1.49 0.85
CA GLY A 8 2.65 -0.07 1.10
C GLY A 8 2.07 0.87 0.03
N LEU A 9 2.10 0.48 -1.24
CA LEU A 9 1.64 1.32 -2.36
C LEU A 9 0.14 1.63 -2.28
N GLY A 10 -0.69 0.60 -2.09
CA GLY A 10 -2.13 0.75 -2.07
C GLY A 10 -2.69 1.34 -0.77
N ASP A 11 -1.97 1.21 0.35
CA ASP A 11 -2.51 1.58 1.66
C ASP A 11 -2.67 3.10 1.84
N VAL A 12 -1.80 3.92 1.24
CA VAL A 12 -1.88 5.37 1.34
C VAL A 12 -3.16 5.89 0.68
N TYR A 13 -3.39 5.59 -0.60
CA TYR A 13 -4.58 6.10 -1.30
C TYR A 13 -5.87 5.41 -0.85
N LYS A 14 -5.83 4.14 -0.41
CA LYS A 14 -6.99 3.48 0.19
C LYS A 14 -7.47 4.20 1.44
N ARG A 15 -6.55 4.51 2.36
CA ARG A 15 -6.87 5.27 3.59
C ARG A 15 -7.37 6.67 3.26
N GLN A 16 -6.72 7.37 2.33
CA GLN A 16 -7.17 8.67 1.86
C GLN A 16 -8.64 8.62 1.41
N ARG A 17 -9.01 7.64 0.59
CA ARG A 17 -10.38 7.50 0.08
C ARG A 17 -11.39 7.06 1.14
N LEU A 18 -11.04 6.08 1.96
CA LEU A 18 -11.92 5.55 3.01
C LEU A 18 -12.25 6.60 4.07
N TYR A 19 -11.25 7.36 4.49
CA TYR A 19 -11.42 8.38 5.54
C TYR A 19 -11.69 9.78 5.00
N ARG A 20 -11.67 9.97 3.67
CA ARG A 20 -11.84 11.28 3.00
C ARG A 20 -10.85 12.34 3.51
N LEU A 21 -9.62 11.92 3.75
CA LEU A 21 -8.54 12.79 4.22
C LEU A 21 -7.66 13.23 3.07
N PRO A 22 -7.06 14.43 3.11
CA PRO A 22 -5.95 14.79 2.22
C PRO A 22 -4.78 13.82 2.41
N VAL A 23 -4.02 13.56 1.35
CA VAL A 23 -2.89 12.62 1.40
C VAL A 23 -1.81 13.05 2.41
N GLU A 24 -1.69 14.34 2.66
CA GLU A 24 -0.77 14.95 3.61
C GLU A 24 -1.11 14.61 5.08
N GLN A 25 -2.34 14.18 5.33
CA GLN A 25 -2.80 13.72 6.67
C GLN A 25 -2.70 12.19 6.82
N VAL A 26 -2.13 11.50 5.84
CA VAL A 26 -1.93 10.04 5.90
C VAL A 26 -0.44 9.76 6.01
N ASP A 27 0.01 9.46 7.21
CA ASP A 27 1.39 9.07 7.45
C ASP A 27 1.60 7.57 7.53
N VAL A 28 2.88 7.16 7.33
CA VAL A 28 3.32 5.78 7.41
C VAL A 28 4.51 5.69 8.34
N VAL A 29 4.43 4.78 9.29
CA VAL A 29 5.54 4.42 10.18
C VAL A 29 5.88 2.94 10.01
N ILE A 30 7.16 2.61 10.15
CA ILE A 30 7.64 1.24 10.15
C ILE A 30 7.59 0.70 11.57
N HIS A 31 6.80 -0.34 11.79
CA HIS A 31 6.67 -1.04 13.07
C HIS A 31 6.91 -2.53 12.85
N ARG A 32 8.13 -2.99 13.22
CA ARG A 32 8.58 -4.35 12.89
C ARG A 32 7.79 -5.44 13.61
N GLN A 33 7.36 -5.20 14.83
CA GLN A 33 6.59 -6.15 15.62
C GLN A 33 5.19 -6.38 15.06
N SER A 34 4.69 -5.46 14.23
CA SER A 34 3.37 -5.53 13.60
C SER A 34 2.22 -5.75 14.61
N ILE A 35 2.35 -5.20 15.81
CA ILE A 35 1.35 -5.24 16.89
C ILE A 35 0.40 -4.06 16.74
N VAL A 36 0.94 -2.86 16.45
CA VAL A 36 0.16 -1.67 16.15
C VAL A 36 -0.17 -1.65 14.65
N HIS A 37 -1.44 -1.68 14.31
CA HIS A 37 -1.91 -1.76 12.93
C HIS A 37 -2.39 -0.43 12.37
N SER A 38 -2.86 0.48 13.23
CA SER A 38 -3.26 1.83 12.86
C SER A 38 -3.17 2.77 14.04
N LEU A 39 -2.93 4.04 13.72
CA LEU A 39 -2.85 5.15 14.68
C LEU A 39 -3.75 6.27 14.15
N VAL A 40 -4.45 6.92 15.06
CA VAL A 40 -5.17 8.18 14.80
C VAL A 40 -4.60 9.22 15.74
N GLU A 41 -4.06 10.28 15.16
CA GLU A 41 -3.59 11.46 15.87
C GLU A 41 -4.68 12.53 15.84
N TYR A 42 -5.00 13.08 17.00
CA TYR A 42 -5.96 14.16 17.14
C TYR A 42 -5.27 15.51 17.13
N ARG A 43 -6.04 16.59 16.96
CA ARG A 43 -5.51 17.96 16.88
C ARG A 43 -4.84 18.45 18.16
N ASP A 44 -5.16 17.85 19.30
CA ASP A 44 -4.55 18.12 20.61
C ASP A 44 -3.26 17.32 20.86
N GLY A 45 -2.82 16.53 19.87
CA GLY A 45 -1.65 15.66 19.96
C GLY A 45 -1.91 14.31 20.62
N ALA A 46 -3.13 14.03 21.08
CA ALA A 46 -3.47 12.69 21.58
C ALA A 46 -3.47 11.67 20.46
N MET A 47 -3.00 10.45 20.76
CA MET A 47 -2.98 9.34 19.81
C MET A 47 -3.80 8.15 20.31
N ILE A 48 -4.63 7.57 19.43
CA ILE A 48 -5.31 6.31 19.68
C ILE A 48 -4.75 5.27 18.70
N ALA A 49 -4.38 4.11 19.24
CA ALA A 49 -3.83 3.00 18.47
C ALA A 49 -4.76 1.78 18.50
N GLN A 50 -4.90 1.10 17.36
CA GLN A 50 -5.46 -0.24 17.32
C GLN A 50 -4.31 -1.25 17.41
N LEU A 51 -4.32 -2.09 18.43
CA LEU A 51 -3.34 -3.13 18.66
C LEU A 51 -3.98 -4.51 18.56
N GLY A 52 -3.19 -5.50 18.18
CA GLY A 52 -3.59 -6.91 18.12
C GLY A 52 -2.44 -7.80 17.69
N THR A 53 -2.61 -9.10 17.85
CA THR A 53 -1.70 -10.07 17.24
C THR A 53 -1.71 -9.90 15.72
N PRO A 54 -0.58 -10.11 15.01
CA PRO A 54 -0.48 -9.91 13.56
C PRO A 54 -1.21 -11.03 12.77
N ASP A 55 -2.52 -11.10 12.95
CA ASP A 55 -3.42 -12.07 12.31
C ASP A 55 -4.63 -11.36 11.71
N MET A 56 -4.98 -11.72 10.48
CA MET A 56 -6.15 -11.19 9.78
C MET A 56 -7.49 -11.74 10.30
N LYS A 57 -7.49 -12.80 11.11
CA LYS A 57 -8.72 -13.37 11.68
C LYS A 57 -9.50 -12.34 12.52
N LEU A 58 -8.80 -11.52 13.30
CA LEU A 58 -9.41 -10.52 14.16
C LEU A 58 -10.24 -9.49 13.36
N PRO A 59 -9.70 -8.77 12.36
CA PRO A 59 -10.49 -7.82 11.58
C PRO A 59 -11.57 -8.50 10.72
N ILE A 60 -11.31 -9.70 10.19
CA ILE A 60 -12.28 -10.45 9.41
C ILE A 60 -13.47 -10.87 10.29
N ARG A 61 -13.21 -11.43 11.47
CA ARG A 61 -14.26 -11.78 12.44
C ARG A 61 -15.11 -10.56 12.80
N TYR A 62 -14.47 -9.43 13.11
CA TYR A 62 -15.18 -8.21 13.43
C TYR A 62 -16.06 -7.71 12.29
N ALA A 63 -15.59 -7.82 11.04
CA ALA A 63 -16.39 -7.46 9.88
C ALA A 63 -17.67 -8.31 9.77
N PHE A 64 -17.59 -9.61 10.09
CA PHE A 64 -18.76 -10.50 10.09
C PHE A 64 -19.70 -10.30 11.27
N THR A 65 -19.21 -9.83 12.40
CA THR A 65 -20.01 -9.69 13.62
C THR A 65 -20.40 -8.26 13.94
N TRP A 66 -20.05 -7.31 13.08
CA TRP A 66 -20.37 -5.90 13.25
C TRP A 66 -21.86 -5.68 13.64
N PRO A 67 -22.18 -4.82 14.62
CA PRO A 67 -21.28 -3.98 15.44
C PRO A 67 -20.73 -4.66 16.68
N HIS A 68 -21.05 -5.93 16.90
CA HIS A 68 -20.68 -6.68 18.10
C HIS A 68 -19.29 -7.30 17.97
N ARG A 69 -18.57 -7.42 19.11
CA ARG A 69 -17.31 -8.14 19.17
C ARG A 69 -17.54 -9.55 19.72
N ALA A 70 -17.43 -10.54 18.83
CA ALA A 70 -17.53 -11.94 19.22
C ALA A 70 -16.25 -12.41 19.96
N PRO A 71 -16.38 -13.36 20.91
CA PRO A 71 -15.24 -14.00 21.55
C PRO A 71 -14.27 -14.60 20.52
N SER A 72 -12.96 -14.55 20.82
CA SER A 72 -11.93 -15.16 19.98
C SER A 72 -11.40 -16.44 20.62
N PRO A 73 -11.23 -17.53 19.86
CA PRO A 73 -10.49 -18.71 20.33
C PRO A 73 -8.97 -18.48 20.29
N ASP A 74 -8.51 -17.39 19.63
CA ASP A 74 -7.09 -17.09 19.48
C ASP A 74 -6.54 -16.47 20.78
N THR A 75 -5.24 -16.68 21.04
CA THR A 75 -4.56 -16.08 22.19
C THR A 75 -4.59 -14.54 22.07
N PRO A 76 -5.10 -13.83 23.07
CA PRO A 76 -5.13 -12.38 23.05
C PRO A 76 -3.71 -11.81 23.12
N LEU A 77 -3.54 -10.57 22.63
CA LEU A 77 -2.31 -9.82 22.82
C LEU A 77 -2.11 -9.53 24.32
N ASP A 78 -0.96 -9.90 24.84
CA ASP A 78 -0.52 -9.54 26.19
C ASP A 78 0.58 -8.48 26.10
N LEU A 79 0.30 -7.27 26.60
CA LEU A 79 1.23 -6.16 26.56
C LEU A 79 2.41 -6.34 27.53
N LEU A 80 2.32 -7.23 28.53
CA LEU A 80 3.40 -7.48 29.48
C LEU A 80 4.48 -8.39 28.88
N THR A 81 4.11 -9.19 27.89
CA THR A 81 5.01 -10.18 27.27
C THR A 81 5.34 -9.89 25.81
N CYS A 82 4.68 -8.91 25.16
CA CYS A 82 4.89 -8.61 23.76
C CYS A 82 6.23 -7.94 23.42
N GLY A 83 6.99 -7.52 24.42
CA GLY A 83 8.26 -6.81 24.26
C GLY A 83 8.09 -5.34 23.86
N ASP A 84 9.18 -4.72 23.42
CA ASP A 84 9.20 -3.30 23.07
C ASP A 84 8.46 -3.03 21.75
N LEU A 85 7.69 -1.94 21.72
CA LEU A 85 7.06 -1.44 20.50
C LEU A 85 7.96 -0.37 19.90
N THR A 86 8.57 -0.66 18.76
CA THR A 86 9.50 0.25 18.09
C THR A 86 8.92 0.82 16.80
N PHE A 87 9.15 2.12 16.58
CA PHE A 87 8.69 2.84 15.40
C PHE A 87 9.86 3.54 14.72
N ARG A 88 9.85 3.57 13.39
CA ARG A 88 10.85 4.24 12.56
C ARG A 88 10.19 4.93 11.38
N ALA A 89 10.80 5.98 10.89
CA ALA A 89 10.42 6.57 9.62
C ALA A 89 10.71 5.59 8.46
N PRO A 90 9.88 5.57 7.41
CA PRO A 90 10.19 4.81 6.19
C PRO A 90 11.39 5.45 5.46
N ASP A 91 12.29 4.60 4.97
CA ASP A 91 13.37 5.00 4.08
C ASP A 91 12.81 5.13 2.65
N LEU A 92 12.55 6.36 2.22
CA LEU A 92 11.95 6.63 0.89
C LEU A 92 12.95 6.53 -0.26
N ASP A 93 14.24 6.52 0.02
CA ASP A 93 15.29 6.37 -0.98
C ASP A 93 15.55 4.87 -1.26
N ALA A 94 15.65 4.07 -0.21
CA ALA A 94 15.76 2.62 -0.34
C ALA A 94 14.45 1.96 -0.83
N PHE A 95 13.29 2.55 -0.50
CA PHE A 95 11.95 2.04 -0.86
C PHE A 95 11.10 3.12 -1.55
N PRO A 96 11.41 3.50 -2.80
CA PRO A 96 10.79 4.64 -3.46
C PRO A 96 9.29 4.44 -3.78
N CYS A 97 8.78 3.21 -3.72
CA CYS A 97 7.39 2.91 -4.00
C CYS A 97 6.40 3.70 -3.13
N LEU A 98 6.73 3.97 -1.85
CA LEU A 98 5.88 4.78 -0.98
C LEU A 98 5.83 6.25 -1.44
N ARG A 99 6.97 6.80 -1.88
CA ARG A 99 7.05 8.15 -2.47
C ARG A 99 6.21 8.24 -3.73
N ILE A 100 6.33 7.25 -4.63
CA ILE A 100 5.55 7.16 -5.87
C ILE A 100 4.05 7.13 -5.55
N ALA A 101 3.63 6.31 -4.57
CA ALA A 101 2.23 6.21 -4.17
C ALA A 101 1.66 7.55 -3.66
N ARG A 102 2.44 8.29 -2.86
CA ARG A 102 2.05 9.64 -2.39
C ARG A 102 1.92 10.63 -3.54
N GLN A 103 2.85 10.59 -4.50
CA GLN A 103 2.79 11.44 -5.69
C GLN A 103 1.54 11.15 -6.54
N CYS A 104 1.25 9.87 -6.79
CA CYS A 104 0.04 9.47 -7.54
C CYS A 104 -1.25 9.85 -6.81
N ALA A 105 -1.30 9.65 -5.48
CA ALA A 105 -2.46 10.04 -4.67
C ALA A 105 -2.71 11.56 -4.72
N LYS A 106 -1.64 12.37 -4.73
CA LYS A 106 -1.71 13.83 -4.87
C LYS A 106 -2.11 14.26 -6.28
N ALA A 107 -1.58 13.61 -7.32
CA ALA A 107 -1.89 13.90 -8.71
C ALA A 107 -3.38 13.62 -9.03
N GLY A 108 -3.95 12.57 -8.45
CA GLY A 108 -5.34 12.19 -8.69
C GLY A 108 -5.57 11.58 -10.08
N GLY A 109 -6.79 11.71 -10.61
CA GLY A 109 -7.15 11.13 -11.90
C GLY A 109 -6.87 9.63 -11.98
N THR A 110 -6.35 9.15 -13.12
CA THR A 110 -5.96 7.75 -13.34
C THR A 110 -4.58 7.40 -12.79
N ALA A 111 -3.83 8.32 -12.18
CA ALA A 111 -2.45 8.08 -11.73
C ALA A 111 -2.32 6.88 -10.78
N CYS A 112 -3.27 6.70 -9.83
CA CYS A 112 -3.27 5.56 -8.94
C CYS A 112 -3.56 4.24 -9.67
N ALA A 113 -4.39 4.23 -10.71
CA ALA A 113 -4.67 3.05 -11.51
C ALA A 113 -3.44 2.65 -12.33
N ILE A 114 -2.78 3.63 -12.97
CA ILE A 114 -1.51 3.41 -13.70
C ILE A 114 -0.47 2.80 -12.78
N MET A 115 -0.24 3.42 -11.61
CA MET A 115 0.71 2.94 -10.63
C MET A 115 0.40 1.51 -10.18
N ASN A 116 -0.86 1.21 -9.87
CA ASN A 116 -1.26 -0.12 -9.40
C ASN A 116 -1.09 -1.19 -10.48
N GLY A 117 -1.56 -0.94 -11.72
CA GLY A 117 -1.40 -1.84 -12.85
C GLY A 117 0.07 -2.12 -13.18
N ALA A 118 0.89 -1.07 -13.19
CA ALA A 118 2.34 -1.20 -13.39
C ALA A 118 3.00 -2.02 -12.26
N ASN A 119 2.66 -1.75 -11.00
CA ASN A 119 3.21 -2.48 -9.87
C ASN A 119 2.83 -3.96 -9.88
N GLU A 120 1.58 -4.29 -10.17
CA GLU A 120 1.16 -5.70 -10.26
C GLU A 120 1.89 -6.44 -11.38
N ALA A 121 2.06 -5.81 -12.56
CA ALA A 121 2.82 -6.39 -13.66
C ALA A 121 4.30 -6.57 -13.29
N ALA A 122 4.94 -5.57 -12.68
CA ALA A 122 6.34 -5.64 -12.25
C ALA A 122 6.55 -6.71 -11.17
N VAL A 123 5.64 -6.82 -10.18
CA VAL A 123 5.69 -7.87 -9.16
C VAL A 123 5.50 -9.26 -9.76
N ALA A 124 4.61 -9.43 -10.75
CA ALA A 124 4.45 -10.70 -11.45
C ALA A 124 5.73 -11.13 -12.17
N LEU A 125 6.43 -10.19 -12.84
CA LEU A 125 7.72 -10.45 -13.50
C LEU A 125 8.82 -10.77 -12.49
N PHE A 126 8.84 -10.09 -11.34
CA PHE A 126 9.78 -10.40 -10.26
C PHE A 126 9.57 -11.81 -9.69
N LEU A 127 8.32 -12.21 -9.46
CA LEU A 127 8.01 -13.58 -9.00
C LEU A 127 8.36 -14.67 -10.04
N GLN A 128 8.46 -14.31 -11.32
CA GLN A 128 8.95 -15.16 -12.41
C GLN A 128 10.48 -15.07 -12.58
N GLU A 129 11.20 -14.38 -11.70
CA GLU A 129 12.65 -14.17 -11.75
C GLU A 129 13.14 -13.45 -13.02
N ARG A 130 12.26 -12.72 -13.72
CA ARG A 130 12.58 -12.00 -14.96
C ARG A 130 13.16 -10.61 -14.70
N VAL A 131 12.93 -10.04 -13.53
CA VAL A 131 13.44 -8.72 -13.10
C VAL A 131 13.87 -8.78 -11.63
N GLY A 132 14.78 -7.92 -11.21
CA GLY A 132 15.21 -7.80 -9.83
C GLY A 132 14.21 -7.01 -8.97
N PHE A 133 14.32 -7.13 -7.65
CA PHE A 133 13.45 -6.40 -6.72
C PHE A 133 13.54 -4.87 -6.90
N ASN A 134 14.74 -4.36 -7.13
CA ASN A 134 14.98 -2.93 -7.32
C ASN A 134 14.50 -2.41 -8.69
N ASP A 135 14.13 -3.29 -9.61
CA ASP A 135 13.56 -2.89 -10.89
C ASP A 135 12.07 -2.56 -10.80
N ILE A 136 11.37 -3.08 -9.77
CA ILE A 136 9.94 -2.81 -9.57
C ILE A 136 9.64 -1.31 -9.56
N PRO A 137 10.26 -0.48 -8.70
CA PRO A 137 9.97 0.96 -8.71
C PRO A 137 10.34 1.64 -10.03
N ARG A 138 11.41 1.22 -10.69
CA ARG A 138 11.83 1.78 -12.00
C ARG A 138 10.80 1.50 -13.09
N LEU A 139 10.25 0.28 -13.12
CA LEU A 139 9.20 -0.11 -14.05
C LEU A 139 7.90 0.67 -13.81
N VAL A 140 7.55 0.89 -12.53
CA VAL A 140 6.39 1.72 -12.16
C VAL A 140 6.59 3.17 -12.59
N GLU A 141 7.75 3.77 -12.34
CA GLU A 141 8.06 5.14 -12.78
C GLU A 141 8.08 5.25 -14.32
N SER A 142 8.62 4.26 -15.02
CA SER A 142 8.58 4.20 -16.49
C SER A 142 7.15 4.17 -17.03
N ALA A 143 6.28 3.35 -16.45
CA ALA A 143 4.87 3.30 -16.86
C ALA A 143 4.14 4.64 -16.60
N LEU A 144 4.38 5.26 -15.44
CA LEU A 144 3.81 6.57 -15.10
C LEU A 144 4.27 7.70 -16.05
N SER A 145 5.46 7.60 -16.61
CA SER A 145 5.95 8.56 -17.60
C SER A 145 5.42 8.35 -19.03
N ARG A 146 4.99 7.12 -19.34
CA ARG A 146 4.51 6.75 -20.69
C ARG A 146 3.00 6.80 -20.85
N VAL A 147 2.25 6.58 -19.77
CA VAL A 147 0.78 6.55 -19.79
C VAL A 147 0.24 7.90 -19.35
N GLU A 148 -0.59 8.50 -20.17
CA GLU A 148 -1.19 9.79 -19.88
C GLU A 148 -2.20 9.70 -18.72
N VAL A 149 -2.10 10.64 -17.79
CA VAL A 149 -3.03 10.74 -16.66
C VAL A 149 -4.27 11.49 -17.11
N LYS A 150 -5.43 10.84 -17.08
CA LYS A 150 -6.72 11.45 -17.34
C LYS A 150 -7.33 11.97 -16.05
N TYR A 151 -7.68 13.25 -16.00
CA TYR A 151 -8.37 13.88 -14.88
C TYR A 151 -9.89 13.73 -15.01
N ALA A 152 -10.59 13.53 -13.88
CA ALA A 152 -12.03 13.22 -13.87
C ALA A 152 -12.41 11.97 -14.72
N PRO A 153 -11.72 10.82 -14.52
CA PRO A 153 -11.93 9.61 -15.31
C PRO A 153 -13.27 8.94 -14.97
N ASP A 154 -13.88 8.33 -15.96
CA ASP A 154 -14.92 7.33 -15.78
C ASP A 154 -14.32 5.92 -15.55
N LEU A 155 -15.18 4.91 -15.38
CA LEU A 155 -14.71 3.54 -15.16
C LEU A 155 -13.95 2.97 -16.37
N PRO A 156 -14.40 3.11 -17.63
CA PRO A 156 -13.63 2.73 -18.81
C PRO A 156 -12.24 3.37 -18.86
N ASP A 157 -12.10 4.63 -18.51
CA ASP A 157 -10.81 5.33 -18.48
C ASP A 157 -9.84 4.70 -17.47
N ILE A 158 -10.35 4.34 -16.28
CA ILE A 158 -9.56 3.70 -15.22
C ILE A 158 -9.07 2.33 -15.68
N LEU A 159 -9.94 1.52 -16.29
CA LEU A 159 -9.60 0.19 -16.79
C LEU A 159 -8.60 0.26 -17.94
N GLU A 160 -8.76 1.23 -18.84
CA GLU A 160 -7.83 1.44 -19.95
C GLU A 160 -6.45 1.90 -19.45
N ALA A 161 -6.40 2.80 -18.47
CA ALA A 161 -5.16 3.24 -17.85
C ALA A 161 -4.40 2.08 -17.16
N ASP A 162 -5.10 1.19 -16.44
CA ASP A 162 -4.52 -0.05 -15.87
C ASP A 162 -3.95 -0.95 -16.97
N ARG A 163 -4.73 -1.19 -18.04
CA ARG A 163 -4.29 -2.01 -19.17
C ARG A 163 -3.04 -1.45 -19.85
N GLN A 164 -3.00 -0.14 -20.12
CA GLN A 164 -1.85 0.53 -20.72
C GLN A 164 -0.62 0.47 -19.82
N ALA A 165 -0.77 0.65 -18.52
CA ALA A 165 0.31 0.58 -17.57
C ALA A 165 0.96 -0.82 -17.55
N ARG A 166 0.15 -1.89 -17.55
CA ARG A 166 0.64 -3.27 -17.65
C ARG A 166 1.40 -3.51 -18.95
N ALA A 167 0.86 -3.03 -20.08
CA ALA A 167 1.53 -3.15 -21.38
C ALA A 167 2.86 -2.38 -21.41
N ALA A 168 2.91 -1.18 -20.83
CA ALA A 168 4.13 -0.37 -20.76
C ALA A 168 5.25 -1.09 -19.97
N VAL A 169 4.94 -1.75 -18.86
CA VAL A 169 5.90 -2.57 -18.09
C VAL A 169 6.44 -3.71 -18.93
N LEU A 170 5.55 -4.47 -19.61
CA LEU A 170 5.96 -5.60 -20.43
C LEU A 170 6.86 -5.19 -21.61
N GLN A 171 6.55 -4.05 -22.24
CA GLN A 171 7.38 -3.48 -23.32
C GLN A 171 8.76 -3.07 -22.78
N THR A 172 8.81 -2.36 -21.65
CA THR A 172 10.09 -1.95 -21.05
C THR A 172 11.02 -3.14 -20.77
N VAL A 173 10.47 -4.25 -20.29
CA VAL A 173 11.26 -5.47 -20.04
C VAL A 173 11.62 -6.19 -21.33
N GLY A 174 10.76 -6.17 -22.36
CA GLY A 174 11.09 -6.68 -23.69
C GLY A 174 12.25 -5.94 -24.35
N ASP A 175 12.36 -4.64 -24.13
CA ASP A 175 13.45 -3.80 -24.66
C ASP A 175 14.77 -3.98 -23.89
N MET A 176 14.77 -4.64 -22.72
CA MET A 176 15.95 -4.90 -21.87
C MET A 176 16.64 -6.24 -22.18
N VAL A 177 15.98 -7.11 -22.95
CA VAL A 177 16.45 -8.46 -23.33
C VAL A 177 16.98 -8.45 -24.77
#